data_1ff3137dddbd3ca2116302c6fd82c4b0
#
_entry.id   1ff3137dddbd3ca2116302c6fd82c4b0
#
_cell.length_a   1.000
_cell.length_b   1.000
_cell.length_c   1.000
_cell.angle_alpha   90.00
_cell.angle_beta   90.00
_cell.angle_gamma   90.00
#
_symmetry.space_group_name_H-M   'P 1'
#
loop_
_entity.id
_entity.type
_entity.pdbx_description
1 polymer ?
#
loop_
_entity_poly.entity_id
_entity_poly.type
_entity_poly.pdbx_seq_one_letter_code
_entity_poly.pdbx_strand_id
1 'polypeptide(L)'
;MNYFTKLSIELANQRDYLDQLFRVYTLAPDSIRTISDKVWRDIEKSFKVGDNITLINKLLDLELFPVKDGYLPYLRRDRSAITRNPQTVNRICGRVKELGIDKLYERITEPKETNRQMGPLFRKWLDSGAIGVTPCSVEELQSSESNAILRGTDSALRDFAANFLGFRRKDGKGFDLIARFNGKYVVGEAKFITDEGGHQNDQFLDAMTTVNTPAPSNVIPIAVLDGVLYIRSRKKIHSAITKKDVNVMSALLLRDFLYSL
;
A
#
# COMPACT_ATOMS: atom_id res chain seq x y z
N MET A 1 6.15 -20.01 -17.19
CA MET A 1 6.18 -19.54 -15.78
C MET A 1 7.61 -19.21 -15.43
N ASN A 2 7.84 -18.03 -14.90
CA ASN A 2 9.16 -17.55 -14.49
C ASN A 2 9.76 -18.39 -13.35
N TYR A 3 11.09 -18.50 -13.30
CA TYR A 3 11.82 -19.28 -12.29
C TYR A 3 11.51 -18.80 -10.86
N PHE A 4 11.58 -17.48 -10.60
CA PHE A 4 11.31 -16.93 -9.27
C PHE A 4 9.84 -17.03 -8.86
N THR A 5 8.91 -17.00 -9.83
CA THR A 5 7.49 -17.30 -9.56
C THR A 5 7.31 -18.75 -9.09
N LYS A 6 7.99 -19.69 -9.75
CA LYS A 6 7.97 -21.11 -9.34
C LYS A 6 8.52 -21.29 -7.93
N LEU A 7 9.68 -20.71 -7.65
CA LEU A 7 10.28 -20.75 -6.31
C LEU A 7 9.37 -20.13 -5.25
N SER A 8 8.69 -19.02 -5.55
CA SER A 8 7.75 -18.36 -4.63
C SER A 8 6.57 -19.28 -4.29
N ILE A 9 6.03 -20.01 -5.28
CA ILE A 9 4.97 -21.00 -5.05
C ILE A 9 5.49 -22.17 -4.20
N GLU A 10 6.69 -22.66 -4.49
CA GLU A 10 7.31 -23.74 -3.70
C GLU A 10 7.52 -23.30 -2.25
N LEU A 11 8.12 -22.13 -2.04
CA LEU A 11 8.37 -21.55 -0.72
C LEU A 11 7.08 -21.35 0.07
N ALA A 12 6.04 -20.78 -0.55
CA ALA A 12 4.75 -20.50 0.11
C ALA A 12 3.97 -21.78 0.48
N ASN A 13 4.30 -22.92 -0.11
CA ASN A 13 3.70 -24.22 0.22
C ASN A 13 4.62 -25.10 1.08
N GLN A 14 5.73 -24.54 1.56
CA GLN A 14 6.61 -25.18 2.54
C GLN A 14 6.28 -24.70 3.96
N ARG A 15 6.96 -25.33 4.92
CA ARG A 15 6.93 -24.94 6.33
C ARG A 15 7.51 -23.52 6.50
N ASP A 16 6.96 -22.76 7.43
CA ASP A 16 7.48 -21.46 7.91
C ASP A 16 7.36 -20.27 6.93
N TYR A 17 6.60 -20.36 5.85
CA TYR A 17 6.44 -19.22 4.92
C TYR A 17 5.93 -17.94 5.62
N LEU A 18 4.88 -18.04 6.42
CA LEU A 18 4.34 -16.88 7.13
C LEU A 18 5.30 -16.35 8.20
N ASP A 19 6.03 -17.25 8.88
CA ASP A 19 7.04 -16.87 9.88
C ASP A 19 8.22 -16.12 9.23
N GLN A 20 8.61 -16.53 8.03
CA GLN A 20 9.62 -15.82 7.25
C GLN A 20 9.09 -14.45 6.75
N LEU A 21 7.85 -14.40 6.27
CA LEU A 21 7.21 -13.15 5.84
C LEU A 21 7.09 -12.13 6.98
N PHE A 22 6.96 -12.57 8.23
CA PHE A 22 6.96 -11.68 9.38
C PHE A 22 8.23 -10.83 9.50
N ARG A 23 9.36 -11.29 8.97
CA ARG A 23 10.61 -10.51 8.91
C ARG A 23 10.55 -9.36 7.91
N VAL A 24 9.73 -9.49 6.88
CA VAL A 24 9.47 -8.44 5.87
C VAL A 24 8.38 -7.50 6.36
N TYR A 25 7.27 -8.09 6.79
CA TYR A 25 6.05 -7.38 7.19
C TYR A 25 5.87 -7.47 8.71
N THR A 26 6.84 -6.93 9.46
CA THR A 26 6.79 -6.92 10.93
C THR A 26 5.63 -6.05 11.39
N LEU A 27 4.48 -6.67 11.63
CA LEU A 27 3.32 -5.99 12.20
C LEU A 27 3.68 -5.55 13.63
N ALA A 28 3.75 -4.24 13.85
CA ALA A 28 3.82 -3.70 15.19
C ALA A 28 2.45 -3.89 15.89
N PRO A 29 2.41 -3.93 17.23
CA PRO A 29 1.15 -3.80 17.94
C PRO A 29 0.38 -2.61 17.39
N ASP A 30 -0.92 -2.78 17.21
CA ASP A 30 -1.81 -1.80 16.59
C ASP A 30 -1.57 -0.39 17.15
N SER A 31 -0.95 0.47 16.37
CA SER A 31 -0.79 1.87 16.75
C SER A 31 -2.14 2.58 16.59
N ILE A 32 -2.71 2.99 17.71
CA ILE A 32 -3.91 3.84 17.75
C ILE A 32 -3.63 5.11 16.95
N ARG A 33 -4.59 5.55 16.13
CA ARG A 33 -4.50 6.85 15.47
C ARG A 33 -4.51 7.96 16.51
N THR A 34 -3.56 8.86 16.45
CA THR A 34 -3.50 10.01 17.34
C THR A 34 -4.40 11.14 16.81
N ILE A 35 -5.22 11.68 17.68
CA ILE A 35 -6.01 12.89 17.43
C ILE A 35 -5.52 13.94 18.41
N SER A 36 -5.28 15.17 17.93
CA SER A 36 -4.86 16.23 18.83
C SER A 36 -5.98 16.59 19.82
N ASP A 37 -5.61 16.91 21.06
CA ASP A 37 -6.57 17.26 22.12
C ASP A 37 -7.50 18.41 21.72
N LYS A 38 -7.01 19.35 20.90
CA LYS A 38 -7.82 20.45 20.38
C LYS A 38 -8.93 19.95 19.47
N VAL A 39 -8.61 19.06 18.52
CA VAL A 39 -9.58 18.49 17.57
C VAL A 39 -10.59 17.64 18.33
N TRP A 40 -10.15 16.84 19.30
CA TRP A 40 -11.05 16.04 20.12
C TRP A 40 -12.03 16.91 20.92
N ARG A 41 -11.55 17.93 21.62
CA ARG A 41 -12.41 18.87 22.37
C ARG A 41 -13.47 19.54 21.49
N ASP A 42 -13.10 19.94 20.27
CA ASP A 42 -14.04 20.53 19.31
C ASP A 42 -15.13 19.54 18.90
N ILE A 43 -14.77 18.28 18.65
CA ILE A 43 -15.72 17.19 18.33
C ILE A 43 -16.64 16.91 19.52
N GLU A 44 -16.07 16.75 20.71
CA GLU A 44 -16.83 16.50 21.95
C GLU A 44 -17.82 17.62 22.24
N LYS A 45 -17.39 18.88 22.10
CA LYS A 45 -18.27 20.04 22.28
C LYS A 45 -19.43 20.02 21.29
N SER A 46 -19.16 19.83 20.01
CA SER A 46 -20.19 19.81 18.95
C SER A 46 -21.16 18.64 19.15
N PHE A 47 -20.64 17.47 19.58
CA PHE A 47 -21.44 16.31 19.92
C PHE A 47 -22.43 16.59 21.08
N LYS A 48 -21.93 17.17 22.19
CA LYS A 48 -22.72 17.48 23.39
C LYS A 48 -23.78 18.58 23.14
N VAL A 49 -23.42 19.62 22.39
CA VAL A 49 -24.34 20.75 22.07
C VAL A 49 -25.35 20.34 20.97
N GLY A 50 -25.09 19.30 20.22
CA GLY A 50 -25.96 18.87 19.13
C GLY A 50 -25.75 19.64 17.83
N ASP A 51 -24.63 20.35 17.67
CA ASP A 51 -24.28 21.06 16.43
C ASP A 51 -23.82 20.06 15.37
N ASN A 52 -24.78 19.54 14.58
CA ASN A 52 -24.54 18.55 13.55
C ASN A 52 -23.66 19.06 12.42
N ILE A 53 -23.72 20.35 12.07
CA ILE A 53 -22.92 20.93 10.99
C ILE A 53 -21.44 20.98 11.38
N THR A 54 -21.13 21.48 12.56
CA THR A 54 -19.76 21.51 13.05
C THR A 54 -19.25 20.08 13.31
N LEU A 55 -20.05 19.21 13.91
CA LEU A 55 -19.69 17.82 14.18
C LEU A 55 -19.29 17.09 12.89
N ILE A 56 -20.15 17.11 11.86
CA ILE A 56 -19.86 16.37 10.62
C ILE A 56 -18.63 16.93 9.91
N ASN A 57 -18.44 18.25 9.88
CA ASN A 57 -17.25 18.85 9.28
C ASN A 57 -15.96 18.37 9.97
N LYS A 58 -15.91 18.42 11.30
CA LYS A 58 -14.76 17.98 12.08
C LYS A 58 -14.47 16.47 11.87
N LEU A 59 -15.50 15.64 11.86
CA LEU A 59 -15.36 14.20 11.62
C LEU A 59 -14.91 13.87 10.18
N LEU A 60 -15.36 14.64 9.19
CA LEU A 60 -14.93 14.47 7.80
C LEU A 60 -13.47 14.87 7.57
N ASP A 61 -12.88 15.70 8.43
CA ASP A 61 -11.45 16.05 8.38
C ASP A 61 -10.54 14.93 8.92
N LEU A 62 -11.11 14.00 9.69
CA LEU A 62 -10.36 12.86 10.20
C LEU A 62 -10.09 11.82 9.10
N GLU A 63 -9.00 11.08 9.25
CA GLU A 63 -8.68 9.96 8.35
C GLU A 63 -9.78 8.90 8.37
N LEU A 64 -10.28 8.56 9.57
CA LEU A 64 -11.34 7.58 9.77
C LEU A 64 -12.62 8.26 10.25
N PHE A 65 -13.73 7.99 9.56
CA PHE A 65 -15.05 8.42 9.99
C PHE A 65 -15.71 7.33 10.86
N PRO A 66 -16.36 7.66 11.99
CA PRO A 66 -16.78 6.66 13.00
C PRO A 66 -17.88 5.71 12.54
N VAL A 67 -18.63 6.06 11.50
CA VAL A 67 -19.69 5.22 10.94
C VAL A 67 -19.49 5.03 9.44
N LYS A 68 -19.85 3.86 8.91
CA LYS A 68 -19.81 3.60 7.46
C LYS A 68 -21.08 4.13 6.82
N ASP A 69 -20.95 5.02 5.83
CA ASP A 69 -22.07 5.54 5.05
C ASP A 69 -21.62 5.87 3.62
N GLY A 70 -22.42 5.48 2.64
CA GLY A 70 -22.11 5.63 1.21
C GLY A 70 -22.02 7.08 0.72
N TYR A 71 -22.57 8.06 1.47
CA TYR A 71 -22.55 9.48 1.09
C TYR A 71 -21.33 10.25 1.63
N LEU A 72 -20.55 9.65 2.55
CA LEU A 72 -19.37 10.30 3.11
C LEU A 72 -18.32 10.71 2.06
N PRO A 73 -18.01 9.88 1.04
CA PRO A 73 -17.07 10.30 -0.01
C PRO A 73 -17.55 11.54 -0.78
N TYR A 74 -18.86 11.66 -1.00
CA TYR A 74 -19.43 12.86 -1.64
C TYR A 74 -19.25 14.09 -0.75
N LEU A 75 -19.63 13.99 0.53
CA LEU A 75 -19.52 15.09 1.49
C LEU A 75 -18.07 15.53 1.75
N ARG A 76 -17.12 14.61 1.64
CA ARG A 76 -15.68 14.94 1.72
C ARG A 76 -15.19 15.76 0.53
N ARG A 77 -15.68 15.47 -0.67
CA ARG A 77 -15.30 16.16 -1.92
C ARG A 77 -16.00 17.49 -2.10
N ASP A 78 -17.27 17.57 -1.72
CA ASP A 78 -18.09 18.75 -1.80
C ASP A 78 -18.68 19.12 -0.42
N ARG A 79 -17.94 19.94 0.32
CA ARG A 79 -18.36 20.40 1.66
C ARG A 79 -19.61 21.25 1.62
N SER A 80 -19.89 21.96 0.52
CA SER A 80 -21.12 22.76 0.37
C SER A 80 -22.38 21.88 0.36
N ALA A 81 -22.27 20.59 0.05
CA ALA A 81 -23.36 19.63 0.13
C ALA A 81 -23.88 19.42 1.56
N ILE A 82 -23.08 19.71 2.59
CA ILE A 82 -23.48 19.56 3.99
C ILE A 82 -24.68 20.49 4.29
N THR A 83 -24.64 21.74 3.88
CA THR A 83 -25.73 22.70 4.09
C THR A 83 -26.93 22.45 3.16
N ARG A 84 -26.68 21.91 1.97
CA ARG A 84 -27.75 21.60 1.00
C ARG A 84 -28.53 20.30 1.32
N ASN A 85 -28.00 19.44 2.19
CA ASN A 85 -28.59 18.12 2.48
C ASN A 85 -28.77 17.91 4.00
N PRO A 86 -29.57 18.74 4.70
CA PRO A 86 -29.68 18.70 6.15
C PRO A 86 -30.23 17.37 6.67
N GLN A 87 -31.12 16.69 5.93
CA GLN A 87 -31.67 15.39 6.35
C GLN A 87 -30.58 14.30 6.32
N THR A 88 -29.72 14.30 5.31
CA THR A 88 -28.57 13.37 5.24
C THR A 88 -27.60 13.60 6.39
N VAL A 89 -27.30 14.87 6.66
CA VAL A 89 -26.42 15.27 7.79
C VAL A 89 -27.03 14.82 9.13
N ASN A 90 -28.30 15.08 9.35
CA ASN A 90 -29.00 14.70 10.58
C ASN A 90 -29.03 13.17 10.76
N ARG A 91 -29.27 12.42 9.67
CA ARG A 91 -29.23 10.95 9.69
C ARG A 91 -27.84 10.43 10.06
N ILE A 92 -26.79 10.94 9.45
CA ILE A 92 -25.40 10.51 9.71
C ILE A 92 -24.99 10.89 11.13
N CYS A 93 -25.25 12.14 11.56
CA CYS A 93 -24.97 12.58 12.93
C CYS A 93 -25.80 11.84 13.97
N GLY A 94 -27.05 11.46 13.65
CA GLY A 94 -27.87 10.60 14.50
C GLY A 94 -27.17 9.25 14.79
N ARG A 95 -26.68 8.57 13.75
CA ARG A 95 -25.89 7.33 13.89
C ARG A 95 -24.60 7.53 14.70
N VAL A 96 -23.94 8.68 14.53
CA VAL A 96 -22.75 9.00 15.35
C VAL A 96 -23.14 9.18 16.81
N LYS A 97 -24.27 9.84 17.09
CA LYS A 97 -24.76 10.04 18.46
C LYS A 97 -25.23 8.74 19.13
N GLU A 98 -25.80 7.82 18.38
CA GLU A 98 -26.18 6.47 18.85
C GLU A 98 -24.96 5.66 19.33
N LEU A 99 -23.75 5.90 18.81
CA LEU A 99 -22.53 5.25 19.32
C LEU A 99 -22.22 5.68 20.76
N GLY A 100 -22.52 6.90 21.12
CA GLY A 100 -22.02 7.52 22.35
C GLY A 100 -20.59 8.03 22.21
N ILE A 101 -20.19 8.91 23.15
CA ILE A 101 -18.93 9.65 23.05
C ILE A 101 -17.70 8.75 23.17
N ASP A 102 -17.74 7.74 24.05
CA ASP A 102 -16.61 6.84 24.27
C ASP A 102 -16.35 5.96 23.04
N LYS A 103 -17.40 5.34 22.50
CA LYS A 103 -17.27 4.56 21.25
C LYS A 103 -16.95 5.42 20.04
N LEU A 104 -17.38 6.67 20.01
CA LEU A 104 -16.98 7.62 18.98
C LEU A 104 -15.46 7.79 19.00
N TYR A 105 -14.86 8.01 20.18
CA TYR A 105 -13.42 8.12 20.34
C TYR A 105 -12.69 6.85 19.88
N GLU A 106 -13.11 5.69 20.37
CA GLU A 106 -12.57 4.39 19.96
C GLU A 106 -12.58 4.22 18.43
N ARG A 107 -13.72 4.50 17.78
CA ARG A 107 -13.89 4.35 16.34
C ARG A 107 -12.98 5.25 15.51
N ILE A 108 -12.79 6.50 15.91
CA ILE A 108 -11.95 7.45 15.17
C ILE A 108 -10.45 7.24 15.43
N THR A 109 -10.10 6.54 16.50
CA THR A 109 -8.72 6.18 16.87
C THR A 109 -8.37 4.72 16.54
N GLU A 110 -9.29 3.95 15.95
CA GLU A 110 -8.99 2.57 15.51
C GLU A 110 -7.69 2.51 14.68
N PRO A 111 -6.88 1.46 14.86
CA PRO A 111 -5.66 1.25 14.07
C PRO A 111 -5.92 1.28 12.56
N LYS A 112 -4.86 1.52 11.78
CA LYS A 112 -4.96 1.38 10.33
C LYS A 112 -5.24 -0.07 9.96
N GLU A 113 -6.10 -0.26 8.96
CA GLU A 113 -6.35 -1.59 8.40
C GLU A 113 -5.01 -2.25 7.99
N THR A 114 -4.85 -3.52 8.30
CA THR A 114 -3.61 -4.29 8.05
C THR A 114 -3.13 -4.14 6.60
N ASN A 115 -4.04 -4.17 5.63
CA ASN A 115 -3.70 -4.00 4.22
C ASN A 115 -3.05 -2.64 3.89
N ARG A 116 -3.35 -1.60 4.67
CA ARG A 116 -2.73 -0.27 4.52
C ARG A 116 -1.36 -0.16 5.18
N GLN A 117 -1.00 -1.14 6.00
CA GLN A 117 0.29 -1.19 6.69
C GLN A 117 1.36 -1.91 5.85
N MET A 118 0.96 -2.83 4.96
CA MET A 118 1.89 -3.71 4.24
C MET A 118 2.88 -2.96 3.34
N GLY A 119 2.43 -1.96 2.58
CA GLY A 119 3.32 -1.13 1.76
C GLY A 119 4.38 -0.39 2.57
N PRO A 120 4.00 0.39 3.61
CA PRO A 120 4.96 1.01 4.53
C PRO A 120 5.93 0.03 5.20
N LEU A 121 5.47 -1.17 5.57
CA LEU A 121 6.32 -2.22 6.17
C LEU A 121 7.35 -2.76 5.17
N PHE A 122 6.94 -2.99 3.93
CA PHE A 122 7.86 -3.38 2.86
C PHE A 122 8.97 -2.35 2.66
N ARG A 123 8.62 -1.05 2.61
CA ARG A 123 9.63 0.01 2.50
C ARG A 123 10.56 0.08 3.71
N LYS A 124 10.01 -0.03 4.92
CA LYS A 124 10.82 -0.08 6.14
C LYS A 124 11.79 -1.25 6.12
N TRP A 125 11.37 -2.39 5.60
CA TRP A 125 12.22 -3.55 5.42
C TRP A 125 13.34 -3.30 4.40
N LEU A 126 13.05 -2.66 3.25
CA LEU A 126 14.08 -2.23 2.30
C LEU A 126 15.06 -1.25 2.93
N ASP A 127 14.54 -0.25 3.67
CA ASP A 127 15.33 0.78 4.35
C ASP A 127 16.23 0.22 5.46
N SER A 128 15.93 -0.94 6.00
CA SER A 128 16.76 -1.61 7.01
C SER A 128 18.04 -2.23 6.45
N GLY A 129 18.24 -2.20 5.14
CA GLY A 129 19.38 -2.86 4.48
C GLY A 129 19.23 -4.39 4.37
N ALA A 130 18.03 -4.92 4.54
CA ALA A 130 17.77 -6.38 4.51
C ALA A 130 18.14 -7.05 3.17
N ILE A 131 18.19 -6.28 2.09
CA ILE A 131 18.66 -6.74 0.77
C ILE A 131 20.20 -6.88 0.71
N GLY A 132 20.93 -6.33 1.68
CA GLY A 132 22.38 -6.36 1.69
C GLY A 132 23.05 -5.10 1.12
N VAL A 133 22.26 -4.08 0.81
CA VAL A 133 22.72 -2.74 0.41
C VAL A 133 21.96 -1.69 1.21
N THR A 134 22.63 -0.57 1.52
CA THR A 134 21.98 0.59 2.14
C THR A 134 21.26 1.39 1.08
N PRO A 135 19.97 1.75 1.28
CA PRO A 135 19.27 2.63 0.37
C PRO A 135 19.94 4.01 0.26
N CYS A 136 20.05 4.52 -0.95
CA CYS A 136 20.78 5.73 -1.28
C CYS A 136 19.87 6.81 -1.90
N SER A 137 20.38 8.04 -1.99
CA SER A 137 19.74 9.15 -2.72
C SER A 137 19.90 8.99 -4.24
N VAL A 138 19.23 9.85 -5.01
CA VAL A 138 19.38 9.90 -6.47
C VAL A 138 20.82 10.26 -6.86
N GLU A 139 21.40 11.23 -6.17
CA GLU A 139 22.77 11.72 -6.43
C GLU A 139 23.79 10.61 -6.16
N GLU A 140 23.63 9.88 -5.06
CA GLU A 140 24.50 8.73 -4.73
C GLU A 140 24.34 7.59 -5.74
N LEU A 141 23.11 7.30 -6.18
CA LEU A 141 22.87 6.29 -7.20
C LEU A 141 23.52 6.66 -8.54
N GLN A 142 23.50 7.94 -8.91
CA GLN A 142 24.08 8.44 -10.16
C GLN A 142 25.61 8.57 -10.12
N SER A 143 26.17 8.83 -8.94
CA SER A 143 27.62 9.01 -8.78
C SER A 143 28.41 7.70 -8.64
N SER A 144 27.73 6.55 -8.49
CA SER A 144 28.35 5.24 -8.28
C SER A 144 27.76 4.21 -9.24
N GLU A 145 28.51 3.19 -9.57
CA GLU A 145 28.09 1.99 -10.34
C GLU A 145 27.70 0.82 -9.43
N SER A 146 27.80 0.98 -8.11
CA SER A 146 27.56 -0.07 -7.13
C SER A 146 26.10 -0.53 -7.10
N ASN A 147 25.87 -1.76 -6.63
CA ASN A 147 24.54 -2.23 -6.30
C ASN A 147 23.88 -1.32 -5.25
N ALA A 148 22.66 -0.89 -5.51
CA ALA A 148 21.98 0.08 -4.66
C ALA A 148 20.46 -0.03 -4.78
N ILE A 149 19.75 0.44 -3.75
CA ILE A 149 18.30 0.67 -3.76
C ILE A 149 18.07 2.17 -3.62
N LEU A 150 17.22 2.73 -4.47
CA LEU A 150 16.89 4.15 -4.42
C LEU A 150 15.85 4.41 -3.32
N ARG A 151 16.17 5.31 -2.39
CA ARG A 151 15.23 5.81 -1.40
C ARG A 151 14.38 6.93 -1.99
N GLY A 152 13.08 6.87 -1.81
CA GLY A 152 12.20 7.92 -2.27
C GLY A 152 10.72 7.66 -1.97
N THR A 153 9.91 8.72 -2.15
CA THR A 153 8.46 8.59 -2.18
C THR A 153 8.01 7.99 -3.52
N ASP A 154 6.78 7.50 -3.60
CA ASP A 154 6.19 6.96 -4.85
C ASP A 154 6.36 7.92 -6.03
N SER A 155 6.15 9.23 -5.78
CA SER A 155 6.29 10.27 -6.80
C SER A 155 7.76 10.47 -7.21
N ALA A 156 8.68 10.49 -6.25
CA ALA A 156 10.11 10.63 -6.54
C ALA A 156 10.64 9.43 -7.36
N LEU A 157 10.25 8.22 -6.99
CA LEU A 157 10.60 7.01 -7.73
C LEU A 157 9.99 7.01 -9.14
N ARG A 158 8.73 7.42 -9.28
CA ARG A 158 8.09 7.60 -10.59
C ARG A 158 8.86 8.58 -11.45
N ASP A 159 9.21 9.74 -10.93
CA ASP A 159 9.87 10.80 -11.68
C ASP A 159 11.29 10.38 -12.08
N PHE A 160 12.02 9.67 -11.23
CA PHE A 160 13.29 9.05 -11.55
C PHE A 160 13.15 8.00 -12.68
N ALA A 161 12.20 7.07 -12.55
CA ALA A 161 11.94 6.06 -13.57
C ALA A 161 11.59 6.69 -14.93
N ALA A 162 10.76 7.72 -14.93
CA ALA A 162 10.30 8.39 -16.13
C ALA A 162 11.40 9.21 -16.82
N ASN A 163 12.20 9.96 -16.06
CA ASN A 163 13.14 10.94 -16.60
C ASN A 163 14.55 10.37 -16.80
N PHE A 164 14.95 9.42 -15.97
CA PHE A 164 16.29 8.83 -16.05
C PHE A 164 16.30 7.45 -16.70
N LEU A 165 15.31 6.59 -16.39
CA LEU A 165 15.26 5.24 -16.94
C LEU A 165 14.42 5.13 -18.23
N GLY A 166 13.64 6.15 -18.59
CA GLY A 166 12.73 6.07 -19.73
C GLY A 166 11.55 5.10 -19.52
N PHE A 167 11.29 4.72 -18.28
CA PHE A 167 10.22 3.78 -17.91
C PHE A 167 9.01 4.52 -17.32
N ARG A 168 7.86 4.40 -17.97
CA ARG A 168 6.62 5.10 -17.60
C ARG A 168 5.43 4.16 -17.59
N ARG A 169 4.70 4.14 -16.49
CA ARG A 169 3.37 3.51 -16.43
C ARG A 169 2.32 4.42 -17.07
N LYS A 170 1.38 3.82 -17.80
CA LYS A 170 0.28 4.57 -18.46
C LYS A 170 -0.68 5.23 -17.47
N ASP A 171 -0.84 4.65 -16.29
CA ASP A 171 -1.72 5.16 -15.23
C ASP A 171 -1.09 6.26 -14.36
N GLY A 172 0.18 6.60 -14.60
CA GLY A 172 0.90 7.66 -13.90
C GLY A 172 1.19 7.39 -12.42
N LYS A 173 0.97 6.16 -11.95
CA LYS A 173 1.28 5.78 -10.55
C LYS A 173 2.77 5.68 -10.30
N GLY A 174 3.15 5.78 -9.02
CA GLY A 174 4.52 5.60 -8.55
C GLY A 174 4.95 4.14 -8.46
N PHE A 175 6.11 3.92 -7.86
CA PHE A 175 6.71 2.60 -7.64
C PHE A 175 7.06 2.42 -6.17
N ASP A 176 7.11 1.17 -5.74
CA ASP A 176 7.53 0.80 -4.38
C ASP A 176 9.03 0.49 -4.30
N LEU A 177 9.67 0.20 -5.43
CA LEU A 177 11.08 -0.17 -5.51
C LEU A 177 11.70 0.35 -6.81
N ILE A 178 12.86 0.99 -6.69
CA ILE A 178 13.85 1.12 -7.76
C ILE A 178 15.19 0.65 -7.21
N ALA A 179 15.87 -0.20 -7.94
CA ALA A 179 17.17 -0.71 -7.58
C ALA A 179 18.10 -0.77 -8.81
N ARG A 180 19.42 -0.75 -8.57
CA ARG A 180 20.43 -1.09 -9.55
C ARG A 180 21.27 -2.23 -9.03
N PHE A 181 21.34 -3.31 -9.79
CA PHE A 181 22.17 -4.49 -9.48
C PHE A 181 22.86 -4.98 -10.76
N ASN A 182 24.17 -5.21 -10.65
CA ASN A 182 24.99 -5.69 -11.76
C ASN A 182 24.80 -4.90 -13.05
N GLY A 183 24.68 -3.57 -12.96
CA GLY A 183 24.49 -2.66 -14.09
C GLY A 183 23.08 -2.61 -14.67
N LYS A 184 22.13 -3.41 -14.15
CA LYS A 184 20.71 -3.40 -14.56
C LYS A 184 19.85 -2.65 -13.54
N TYR A 185 18.87 -1.93 -14.04
CA TYR A 185 17.87 -1.28 -13.19
C TYR A 185 16.64 -2.17 -13.02
N VAL A 186 16.12 -2.20 -11.83
CA VAL A 186 14.87 -2.90 -11.48
C VAL A 186 13.85 -1.88 -11.02
N VAL A 187 12.64 -1.96 -11.57
CA VAL A 187 11.50 -1.12 -11.17
C VAL A 187 10.38 -2.03 -10.70
N GLY A 188 9.90 -1.85 -9.49
CA GLY A 188 9.00 -2.80 -8.84
C GLY A 188 7.80 -2.17 -8.16
N GLU A 189 6.73 -2.94 -8.16
CA GLU A 189 5.50 -2.72 -7.38
C GLU A 189 5.35 -3.83 -6.36
N ALA A 190 5.05 -3.49 -5.09
CA ALA A 190 4.88 -4.44 -4.01
C ALA A 190 3.44 -4.47 -3.51
N LYS A 191 2.84 -5.65 -3.40
CA LYS A 191 1.48 -5.84 -2.87
C LYS A 191 1.41 -7.10 -2.01
N PHE A 192 0.61 -7.02 -0.96
CA PHE A 192 0.25 -8.17 -0.15
C PHE A 192 -1.22 -8.53 -0.41
N ILE A 193 -1.47 -9.69 -1.00
CA ILE A 193 -2.78 -10.15 -1.42
C ILE A 193 -3.39 -11.03 -0.33
N THR A 194 -4.42 -10.55 0.34
CA THR A 194 -5.06 -11.24 1.48
C THR A 194 -6.24 -12.11 1.06
N ASP A 195 -6.81 -11.88 -0.11
CA ASP A 195 -7.95 -12.65 -0.64
C ASP A 195 -8.04 -12.50 -2.16
N GLU A 196 -8.98 -13.21 -2.79
CA GLU A 196 -9.31 -13.07 -4.21
C GLU A 196 -10.72 -12.47 -4.36
N GLY A 197 -10.78 -11.22 -4.83
CA GLY A 197 -12.05 -10.51 -5.10
C GLY A 197 -11.94 -9.01 -4.91
N GLY A 198 -12.86 -8.26 -5.50
CA GLY A 198 -12.98 -6.83 -5.33
C GLY A 198 -11.66 -6.07 -5.39
N HIS A 199 -11.39 -5.29 -4.37
CA HIS A 199 -10.20 -4.45 -4.28
C HIS A 199 -8.85 -5.22 -4.33
N GLN A 200 -8.80 -6.48 -3.90
CA GLN A 200 -7.58 -7.30 -3.97
C GLN A 200 -7.22 -7.65 -5.42
N ASN A 201 -8.21 -7.88 -6.26
CA ASN A 201 -7.99 -8.06 -7.70
C ASN A 201 -7.43 -6.78 -8.33
N ASP A 202 -7.90 -5.60 -7.93
CA ASP A 202 -7.38 -4.32 -8.43
C ASP A 202 -5.93 -4.12 -8.02
N GLN A 203 -5.54 -4.48 -6.79
CA GLN A 203 -4.16 -4.44 -6.32
C GLN A 203 -3.26 -5.41 -7.12
N PHE A 204 -3.73 -6.61 -7.38
CA PHE A 204 -3.03 -7.57 -8.22
C PHE A 204 -2.84 -7.05 -9.65
N LEU A 205 -3.89 -6.53 -10.28
CA LEU A 205 -3.83 -5.95 -11.61
C LEU A 205 -2.90 -4.73 -11.69
N ASP A 206 -2.87 -3.94 -10.63
CA ASP A 206 -1.96 -2.79 -10.50
C ASP A 206 -0.48 -3.23 -10.56
N ALA A 207 -0.11 -4.23 -9.77
CA ALA A 207 1.24 -4.80 -9.80
C ALA A 207 1.56 -5.43 -11.16
N MET A 208 0.61 -6.16 -11.77
CA MET A 208 0.77 -6.76 -13.09
C MET A 208 0.90 -5.72 -14.21
N THR A 209 0.35 -4.52 -14.02
CA THR A 209 0.55 -3.41 -14.96
C THR A 209 2.01 -2.99 -15.02
N THR A 210 2.70 -2.92 -13.88
CA THR A 210 4.14 -2.64 -13.84
C THR A 210 4.93 -3.67 -14.64
N VAL A 211 4.71 -4.95 -14.38
CA VAL A 211 5.45 -6.05 -15.02
C VAL A 211 5.20 -6.16 -16.53
N ASN A 212 4.00 -5.79 -16.97
CA ASN A 212 3.64 -5.85 -18.40
C ASN A 212 3.93 -4.53 -19.14
N THR A 213 4.44 -3.49 -18.45
CA THR A 213 4.82 -2.24 -19.11
C THR A 213 6.10 -2.47 -19.93
N PRO A 214 6.14 -2.10 -21.22
CA PRO A 214 7.37 -2.16 -22.02
C PRO A 214 8.50 -1.36 -21.37
N ALA A 215 9.68 -1.96 -21.30
CA ALA A 215 10.84 -1.39 -20.62
C ALA A 215 12.04 -1.30 -21.56
N PRO A 216 12.93 -0.30 -21.39
CA PRO A 216 14.25 -0.29 -22.01
C PRO A 216 15.05 -1.55 -21.66
N SER A 217 16.02 -1.93 -22.48
CA SER A 217 16.77 -3.19 -22.37
C SER A 217 17.53 -3.36 -21.04
N ASN A 218 17.90 -2.25 -20.39
CA ASN A 218 18.59 -2.22 -19.12
C ASN A 218 17.64 -2.08 -17.90
N VAL A 219 16.33 -2.06 -18.13
CA VAL A 219 15.31 -1.90 -17.09
C VAL A 219 14.46 -3.17 -17.00
N ILE A 220 14.36 -3.73 -15.82
CA ILE A 220 13.63 -4.96 -15.55
C ILE A 220 12.44 -4.64 -14.64
N PRO A 221 11.20 -4.65 -15.15
CA PRO A 221 10.01 -4.49 -14.34
C PRO A 221 9.71 -5.78 -13.56
N ILE A 222 9.36 -5.63 -12.29
CA ILE A 222 9.00 -6.74 -11.40
C ILE A 222 7.73 -6.45 -10.60
N ALA A 223 7.08 -7.50 -10.12
CA ALA A 223 6.06 -7.43 -9.10
C ALA A 223 6.48 -8.28 -7.89
N VAL A 224 6.62 -7.61 -6.74
CA VAL A 224 6.86 -8.28 -5.46
C VAL A 224 5.49 -8.52 -4.83
N LEU A 225 5.05 -9.76 -4.89
CA LEU A 225 3.72 -10.15 -4.41
C LEU A 225 3.85 -11.18 -3.32
N ASP A 226 3.08 -11.00 -2.23
CA ASP A 226 3.00 -11.96 -1.13
C ASP A 226 1.56 -12.24 -0.76
N GLY A 227 1.33 -13.29 0.02
CA GLY A 227 0.03 -13.69 0.53
C GLY A 227 -0.61 -14.86 -0.21
N VAL A 228 -1.94 -14.87 -0.30
CA VAL A 228 -2.74 -16.03 -0.72
C VAL A 228 -2.57 -16.45 -2.18
N LEU A 229 -1.98 -15.59 -3.03
CA LEU A 229 -1.81 -15.88 -4.46
C LEU A 229 -0.93 -17.12 -4.75
N TYR A 230 -0.04 -17.47 -3.83
CA TYR A 230 0.84 -18.63 -3.98
C TYR A 230 0.24 -19.94 -3.46
N ILE A 231 -0.90 -19.89 -2.77
CA ILE A 231 -1.63 -21.10 -2.41
C ILE A 231 -2.08 -21.80 -3.68
N ARG A 232 -1.67 -23.07 -3.86
CA ARG A 232 -2.04 -23.86 -5.06
C ARG A 232 -3.54 -23.98 -5.19
N SER A 233 -4.08 -23.37 -6.23
CA SER A 233 -5.52 -23.31 -6.48
C SER A 233 -5.82 -23.16 -7.97
N ARG A 234 -7.10 -23.36 -8.35
CA ARG A 234 -7.59 -23.07 -9.72
C ARG A 234 -8.13 -21.64 -9.86
N LYS A 235 -7.93 -20.82 -8.85
CA LYS A 235 -8.43 -19.46 -8.85
C LYS A 235 -7.67 -18.56 -9.83
N LYS A 236 -8.28 -17.40 -10.18
CA LYS A 236 -7.83 -16.56 -11.28
C LYS A 236 -6.43 -15.96 -11.04
N ILE A 237 -6.14 -15.48 -9.83
CA ILE A 237 -4.85 -14.84 -9.51
C ILE A 237 -3.72 -15.87 -9.60
N HIS A 238 -3.85 -17.04 -8.97
CA HIS A 238 -2.86 -18.12 -9.06
C HIS A 238 -2.63 -18.56 -10.50
N SER A 239 -3.70 -18.73 -11.28
CA SER A 239 -3.61 -19.09 -12.69
C SER A 239 -2.91 -17.99 -13.54
N ALA A 240 -3.09 -16.72 -13.20
CA ALA A 240 -2.48 -15.62 -13.93
C ALA A 240 -0.96 -15.57 -13.78
N ILE A 241 -0.43 -15.84 -12.58
CA ILE A 241 1.02 -15.85 -12.34
C ILE A 241 1.70 -17.12 -12.88
N THR A 242 0.98 -18.25 -12.94
CA THR A 242 1.55 -19.51 -13.43
C THR A 242 1.59 -19.62 -14.95
N LYS A 243 0.68 -18.93 -15.66
CA LYS A 243 0.59 -19.00 -17.13
C LYS A 243 1.51 -18.01 -17.86
N LYS A 244 2.01 -16.99 -17.20
CA LYS A 244 2.84 -15.95 -17.80
C LYS A 244 4.31 -16.13 -17.40
N ASP A 245 5.19 -15.75 -18.32
CA ASP A 245 6.64 -15.68 -18.04
C ASP A 245 7.02 -14.22 -17.74
N VAL A 246 6.65 -13.78 -16.53
CA VAL A 246 6.86 -12.43 -16.03
C VAL A 246 7.51 -12.46 -14.65
N ASN A 247 8.25 -11.42 -14.30
CA ASN A 247 9.00 -11.34 -13.05
C ASN A 247 8.07 -11.04 -11.86
N VAL A 248 7.39 -12.07 -11.38
CA VAL A 248 6.57 -12.04 -10.16
C VAL A 248 7.23 -12.92 -9.12
N MET A 249 7.46 -12.38 -7.92
CA MET A 249 8.11 -13.11 -6.84
C MET A 249 7.68 -12.64 -5.45
N SER A 250 7.89 -13.49 -4.43
CA SER A 250 7.80 -13.11 -3.03
C SER A 250 8.93 -12.16 -2.64
N ALA A 251 8.67 -11.27 -1.69
CA ALA A 251 9.71 -10.44 -1.08
C ALA A 251 10.86 -11.25 -0.49
N LEU A 252 10.59 -12.47 -0.04
CA LEU A 252 11.61 -13.40 0.49
C LEU A 252 12.67 -13.81 -0.54
N LEU A 253 12.35 -13.75 -1.84
CA LEU A 253 13.25 -14.06 -2.95
C LEU A 253 13.80 -12.81 -3.65
N LEU A 254 13.40 -11.62 -3.23
CA LEU A 254 13.83 -10.38 -3.88
C LEU A 254 15.35 -10.19 -3.86
N ARG A 255 16.00 -10.52 -2.73
CA ARG A 255 17.45 -10.43 -2.63
C ARG A 255 18.13 -11.36 -3.64
N ASP A 256 17.74 -12.62 -3.68
CA ASP A 256 18.33 -13.61 -4.59
C ASP A 256 18.12 -13.23 -6.06
N PHE A 257 16.94 -12.72 -6.39
CA PHE A 257 16.66 -12.19 -7.72
C PHE A 257 17.60 -11.04 -8.08
N LEU A 258 17.71 -10.02 -7.22
CA LEU A 258 18.54 -8.85 -7.50
C LEU A 258 20.01 -9.20 -7.69
N TYR A 259 20.55 -10.10 -6.89
CA TYR A 259 21.95 -10.53 -7.02
C TYR A 259 22.19 -11.50 -8.19
N SER A 260 21.14 -12.10 -8.76
CA SER A 260 21.24 -12.99 -9.94
C SER A 260 21.24 -12.25 -11.28
N LEU A 261 21.01 -10.94 -11.29
CA LEU A 261 20.98 -10.14 -12.52
C LEU A 261 22.38 -9.96 -13.10
#